data_b31076a732780adcb5ba4ca2c50c0368
#
_entry.id   b31076a732780adcb5ba4ca2c50c0368
#
_cell.length_a   1.000
_cell.length_b   1.000
_cell.length_c   1.000
_cell.angle_alpha   90.00
_cell.angle_beta   90.00
_cell.angle_gamma   90.00
#
_symmetry.space_group_name_H-M   'P 1'
#
loop_
_entity.id
_entity.type
_entity.pdbx_description
1 polymer ?
#
loop_
_entity_poly.entity_id
_entity_poly.type
_entity_poly.pdbx_seq_one_letter_code
_entity_poly.pdbx_strand_id
1 'polypeptide(L)'
;MFQLRQHQLNAIEAALAKPPGGTLTAVIPPGGGKTILALAVLDTLYKAKKIDAAVVFTPRLGLCSQFELDWKAVRSHFQPAAMGAIVHRENTAIGSLRGFGYVTSYQSLCADPTAHRRFARRHAGRLAIVCDEAHYLGEKLYGSGDTTQAAKILSELDEFAAFKLVMTGTPYRADDNPIVFVDYDQQGRIQSDVALTYGDGVVQGFLRPFDATLFDGKLFQTRTRERDGRLRTETEEIELRYTDQQLTKVATDPQFWQLAARHAFEKVKELQEIWPRYCGIVGCANQTHAREVLAYLQGLGARCLLAVSDDSNAHANLRTFKSGGYDMLVTVGMAHVGYDYKPIAVAAVLNGIREFNWLDQFTMRAGRVLPNRPKEEQTAWIFGINDRAMRKYVTTKRVEAQRAIKLFEDAGGAGNSANLVYGGGDGPRLLYRGVSLEGIAGIGFGHNGYSESLDEHHSAVTPVEDEEEAELLTDKEKREQLRRRRQGLVSQYAGKMHGQVNGDTIRQVNATLLQRFGKPVNQCTPEELTRQIGWLEEQLGLDQAADPTDQEKPQQEESAPEYVQFGLF
;
A
#
# COMPACT_ATOMS: atom_id res chain seq x y z
N MET A 1 -14.27 -2.11 -25.83
CA MET A 1 -15.57 -1.76 -25.20
C MET A 1 -15.31 -1.60 -23.70
N PHE A 2 -15.81 -0.53 -23.08
CA PHE A 2 -15.69 -0.37 -21.61
C PHE A 2 -16.58 -1.41 -20.94
N GLN A 3 -16.02 -2.16 -19.99
CA GLN A 3 -16.74 -3.18 -19.25
C GLN A 3 -16.33 -3.09 -17.78
N LEU A 4 -17.31 -3.11 -16.88
CA LEU A 4 -17.06 -3.20 -15.45
C LEU A 4 -16.50 -4.58 -15.09
N ARG A 5 -15.56 -4.59 -14.15
CA ARG A 5 -14.97 -5.81 -13.60
C ARG A 5 -15.92 -6.46 -12.61
N GLN A 6 -15.76 -7.76 -12.35
CA GLN A 6 -16.66 -8.50 -11.46
C GLN A 6 -16.79 -7.88 -10.07
N HIS A 7 -15.69 -7.47 -9.45
CA HIS A 7 -15.72 -6.82 -8.14
C HIS A 7 -16.47 -5.46 -8.15
N GLN A 8 -16.48 -4.76 -9.29
CA GLN A 8 -17.25 -3.51 -9.44
C GLN A 8 -18.74 -3.79 -9.57
N LEU A 9 -19.11 -4.89 -10.25
CA LEU A 9 -20.49 -5.36 -10.31
C LEU A 9 -20.97 -5.81 -8.94
N ASN A 10 -20.17 -6.59 -8.21
CA ASN A 10 -20.49 -7.00 -6.84
C ASN A 10 -20.69 -5.79 -5.90
N ALA A 11 -19.89 -4.73 -6.08
CA ALA A 11 -20.05 -3.49 -5.31
C ALA A 11 -21.38 -2.78 -5.60
N ILE A 12 -21.82 -2.79 -6.86
CA ILE A 12 -23.12 -2.24 -7.26
C ILE A 12 -24.26 -3.01 -6.58
N GLU A 13 -24.23 -4.32 -6.63
CA GLU A 13 -25.25 -5.17 -6.00
C GLU A 13 -25.29 -4.96 -4.48
N ALA A 14 -24.11 -4.96 -3.84
CA ALA A 14 -23.99 -4.69 -2.40
C ALA A 14 -24.51 -3.29 -2.03
N ALA A 15 -24.21 -2.25 -2.83
CA ALA A 15 -24.70 -0.89 -2.60
C ALA A 15 -26.23 -0.80 -2.70
N LEU A 16 -26.82 -1.48 -3.68
CA LEU A 16 -28.29 -1.52 -3.83
C LEU A 16 -28.97 -2.20 -2.65
N ALA A 17 -28.33 -3.19 -2.04
CA ALA A 17 -28.86 -3.92 -0.89
C ALA A 17 -28.72 -3.16 0.44
N LYS A 18 -27.86 -2.13 0.53
CA LYS A 18 -27.69 -1.37 1.79
C LYS A 18 -28.95 -0.60 2.16
N PRO A 19 -29.29 -0.57 3.47
CA PRO A 19 -30.37 0.28 3.98
C PRO A 19 -29.98 1.77 3.87
N PRO A 20 -30.96 2.69 4.01
CA PRO A 20 -30.68 4.12 4.12
C PRO A 20 -29.66 4.42 5.24
N GLY A 21 -28.67 5.27 4.97
CA GLY A 21 -27.56 5.54 5.87
C GLY A 21 -26.49 4.44 5.94
N GLY A 22 -26.66 3.35 5.18
CA GLY A 22 -25.71 2.23 5.19
C GLY A 22 -24.35 2.56 4.58
N THR A 23 -23.34 1.79 5.00
CA THR A 23 -21.95 1.92 4.50
C THR A 23 -21.59 0.73 3.64
N LEU A 24 -20.97 0.97 2.49
CA LEU A 24 -20.27 -0.05 1.71
C LEU A 24 -18.75 0.15 1.89
N THR A 25 -18.09 -0.88 2.37
CA THR A 25 -16.63 -0.89 2.55
C THR A 25 -15.97 -1.73 1.47
N ALA A 26 -15.08 -1.10 0.69
CA ALA A 26 -14.35 -1.75 -0.40
C ALA A 26 -12.83 -1.71 -0.17
N VAL A 27 -12.22 -2.89 -0.03
CA VAL A 27 -10.77 -3.06 0.09
C VAL A 27 -10.22 -3.50 -1.26
N ILE A 28 -9.58 -2.56 -1.96
CA ILE A 28 -9.15 -2.75 -3.36
C ILE A 28 -7.74 -2.20 -3.54
N PRO A 29 -6.78 -2.99 -4.04
CA PRO A 29 -5.39 -2.55 -4.19
C PRO A 29 -5.26 -1.37 -5.16
N PRO A 30 -4.14 -0.62 -5.12
CA PRO A 30 -3.83 0.39 -6.11
C PRO A 30 -3.88 -0.20 -7.53
N GLY A 31 -4.57 0.48 -8.47
CA GLY A 31 -4.77 -0.06 -9.83
C GLY A 31 -6.00 -0.96 -9.99
N GLY A 32 -6.67 -1.36 -8.91
CA GLY A 32 -7.89 -2.17 -8.95
C GLY A 32 -9.14 -1.45 -9.48
N GLY A 33 -9.08 -0.12 -9.73
CA GLY A 33 -10.17 0.64 -10.34
C GLY A 33 -11.17 1.21 -9.34
N LYS A 34 -10.72 1.64 -8.15
CA LYS A 34 -11.54 2.28 -7.10
C LYS A 34 -12.40 3.44 -7.61
N THR A 35 -11.80 4.35 -8.41
CA THR A 35 -12.53 5.50 -8.96
C THR A 35 -13.71 5.07 -9.83
N ILE A 36 -13.50 4.08 -10.70
CA ILE A 36 -14.55 3.55 -11.58
C ILE A 36 -15.64 2.85 -10.76
N LEU A 37 -15.25 2.11 -9.73
CA LEU A 37 -16.20 1.50 -8.78
C LEU A 37 -17.07 2.56 -8.13
N ALA A 38 -16.47 3.63 -7.59
CA ALA A 38 -17.23 4.72 -6.95
C ALA A 38 -18.21 5.37 -7.93
N LEU A 39 -17.76 5.68 -9.14
CA LEU A 39 -18.61 6.28 -10.17
C LEU A 39 -19.77 5.37 -10.59
N ALA A 40 -19.52 4.07 -10.75
CA ALA A 40 -20.54 3.11 -11.12
C ALA A 40 -21.58 2.90 -10.00
N VAL A 41 -21.14 2.81 -8.75
CA VAL A 41 -22.02 2.73 -7.57
C VAL A 41 -22.89 4.00 -7.47
N LEU A 42 -22.29 5.20 -7.56
CA LEU A 42 -23.03 6.44 -7.45
C LEU A 42 -24.06 6.61 -8.57
N ASP A 43 -23.70 6.29 -9.82
CA ASP A 43 -24.64 6.35 -10.95
C ASP A 43 -25.81 5.40 -10.78
N THR A 44 -25.54 4.17 -10.30
CA THR A 44 -26.58 3.18 -10.05
C THR A 44 -27.52 3.61 -8.91
N LEU A 45 -26.99 4.10 -7.80
CA LEU A 45 -27.80 4.60 -6.68
C LEU A 45 -28.64 5.82 -7.08
N TYR A 46 -28.11 6.70 -7.92
CA TYR A 46 -28.85 7.83 -8.48
C TYR A 46 -30.02 7.36 -9.36
N LYS A 47 -29.78 6.42 -10.29
CA LYS A 47 -30.82 5.80 -11.12
C LYS A 47 -31.89 5.09 -10.29
N ALA A 48 -31.50 4.45 -9.20
CA ALA A 48 -32.39 3.82 -8.24
C ALA A 48 -33.12 4.83 -7.32
N LYS A 49 -32.90 6.13 -7.49
CA LYS A 49 -33.46 7.22 -6.67
C LYS A 49 -33.14 7.12 -5.18
N LYS A 50 -32.04 6.44 -4.82
CA LYS A 50 -31.57 6.36 -3.44
C LYS A 50 -30.77 7.60 -3.03
N ILE A 51 -30.13 8.27 -3.99
CA ILE A 51 -29.36 9.53 -3.79
C ILE A 51 -29.71 10.55 -4.88
N ASP A 52 -29.52 11.83 -4.62
CA ASP A 52 -29.57 12.92 -5.59
C ASP A 52 -28.36 13.85 -5.56
N ALA A 53 -27.44 13.61 -4.64
CA ALA A 53 -26.17 14.32 -4.54
C ALA A 53 -25.06 13.40 -4.02
N ALA A 54 -23.80 13.76 -4.35
CA ALA A 54 -22.63 13.08 -3.83
C ALA A 54 -21.50 14.05 -3.48
N VAL A 55 -20.73 13.70 -2.44
CA VAL A 55 -19.47 14.33 -2.13
C VAL A 55 -18.37 13.26 -2.04
N VAL A 56 -17.24 13.52 -2.69
CA VAL A 56 -16.08 12.64 -2.71
C VAL A 56 -14.93 13.33 -2.00
N PHE A 57 -14.39 12.68 -0.99
CA PHE A 57 -13.22 13.14 -0.26
C PHE A 57 -12.01 12.27 -0.59
N THR A 58 -10.89 12.93 -0.90
CA THR A 58 -9.63 12.28 -1.27
C THR A 58 -8.49 12.83 -0.40
N PRO A 59 -7.36 12.11 -0.26
CA PRO A 59 -6.26 12.62 0.57
C PRO A 59 -5.48 13.78 -0.05
N ARG A 60 -5.57 14.00 -1.37
CA ARG A 60 -4.77 15.02 -2.08
C ARG A 60 -5.54 15.67 -3.24
N LEU A 61 -5.26 16.95 -3.49
CA LEU A 61 -5.88 17.71 -4.58
C LEU A 61 -5.65 17.10 -5.98
N GLY A 62 -4.49 16.48 -6.23
CA GLY A 62 -4.22 15.81 -7.50
C GLY A 62 -5.20 14.68 -7.81
N LEU A 63 -5.67 13.95 -6.78
CA LEU A 63 -6.70 12.92 -6.93
C LEU A 63 -8.07 13.52 -7.24
N CYS A 64 -8.38 14.71 -6.73
CA CYS A 64 -9.63 15.39 -7.06
C CYS A 64 -9.75 15.66 -8.56
N SER A 65 -8.70 16.22 -9.16
CA SER A 65 -8.65 16.48 -10.60
C SER A 65 -8.71 15.18 -11.42
N GLN A 66 -8.03 14.12 -10.95
CA GLN A 66 -8.07 12.82 -11.61
C GLN A 66 -9.49 12.22 -11.56
N PHE A 67 -10.19 12.30 -10.43
CA PHE A 67 -11.55 11.81 -10.29
C PHE A 67 -12.52 12.51 -11.28
N GLU A 68 -12.39 13.83 -11.44
CA GLU A 68 -13.17 14.59 -12.42
C GLU A 68 -12.85 14.17 -13.86
N LEU A 69 -11.57 13.94 -14.18
CA LEU A 69 -11.16 13.47 -15.51
C LEU A 69 -11.68 12.05 -15.79
N ASP A 70 -11.60 11.15 -14.82
CA ASP A 70 -12.12 9.79 -14.94
C ASP A 70 -13.64 9.81 -15.17
N TRP A 71 -14.39 10.67 -14.45
CA TRP A 71 -15.80 10.85 -14.70
C TRP A 71 -16.08 11.30 -16.13
N LYS A 72 -15.37 12.31 -16.63
CA LYS A 72 -15.51 12.78 -18.01
C LYS A 72 -15.23 11.68 -19.04
N ALA A 73 -14.24 10.82 -18.75
CA ALA A 73 -13.85 9.73 -19.65
C ALA A 73 -14.88 8.59 -19.70
N VAL A 74 -15.54 8.28 -18.57
CA VAL A 74 -16.41 7.07 -18.49
C VAL A 74 -17.90 7.37 -18.55
N ARG A 75 -18.34 8.62 -18.36
CA ARG A 75 -19.76 8.98 -18.26
C ARG A 75 -20.61 8.52 -19.44
N SER A 76 -20.04 8.48 -20.64
CA SER A 76 -20.74 8.02 -21.84
C SER A 76 -21.05 6.53 -21.83
N HIS A 77 -20.37 5.76 -20.96
CA HIS A 77 -20.58 4.32 -20.82
C HIS A 77 -21.68 3.97 -19.80
N PHE A 78 -22.09 4.93 -18.96
CA PHE A 78 -23.19 4.78 -17.99
C PHE A 78 -24.53 5.23 -18.59
N GLN A 79 -24.86 4.71 -19.78
CA GLN A 79 -26.07 5.11 -20.51
C GLN A 79 -27.36 4.47 -19.97
N PRO A 80 -28.48 5.18 -19.99
CA PRO A 80 -28.55 6.63 -20.16
C PRO A 80 -27.91 7.34 -18.98
N ALA A 81 -27.01 8.32 -19.24
CA ALA A 81 -26.34 9.07 -18.19
C ALA A 81 -27.39 9.82 -17.36
N ALA A 82 -27.66 9.29 -16.17
CA ALA A 82 -28.63 9.88 -15.26
C ALA A 82 -27.98 10.78 -14.23
N MET A 83 -26.76 10.41 -13.77
CA MET A 83 -26.01 11.15 -12.77
C MET A 83 -25.38 12.41 -13.37
N GLY A 84 -25.50 13.53 -12.69
CA GLY A 84 -24.85 14.79 -13.04
C GLY A 84 -23.33 14.77 -12.82
N ALA A 85 -22.67 15.86 -13.15
CA ALA A 85 -21.21 15.95 -13.00
C ALA A 85 -20.78 15.99 -11.53
N ILE A 86 -19.70 15.25 -11.22
CA ILE A 86 -18.90 15.43 -10.02
C ILE A 86 -17.68 16.24 -10.45
N VAL A 87 -17.52 17.42 -9.86
CA VAL A 87 -16.50 18.39 -10.27
C VAL A 87 -15.58 18.72 -9.10
N HIS A 88 -14.30 18.94 -9.38
CA HIS A 88 -13.40 19.45 -8.36
C HIS A 88 -13.81 20.87 -7.95
N ARG A 89 -13.94 21.14 -6.65
CA ARG A 89 -14.30 22.45 -6.13
C ARG A 89 -13.45 22.82 -4.92
N GLU A 90 -13.06 24.08 -4.91
CA GLU A 90 -12.55 24.75 -3.72
C GLU A 90 -13.70 25.12 -2.79
N ASN A 91 -13.43 25.29 -1.50
CA ASN A 91 -14.44 25.54 -0.46
C ASN A 91 -15.34 26.73 -0.77
N THR A 92 -14.79 27.81 -1.31
CA THR A 92 -15.54 29.03 -1.68
C THR A 92 -16.63 28.78 -2.70
N ALA A 93 -16.48 27.76 -3.55
CA ALA A 93 -17.42 27.44 -4.62
C ALA A 93 -18.47 26.37 -4.22
N ILE A 94 -18.32 25.69 -3.06
CA ILE A 94 -19.23 24.61 -2.63
C ILE A 94 -20.64 25.16 -2.32
N GLY A 95 -20.72 26.33 -1.68
CA GLY A 95 -21.99 26.93 -1.30
C GLY A 95 -22.90 27.28 -2.46
N SER A 96 -22.34 27.56 -3.64
CA SER A 96 -23.06 27.93 -4.85
C SER A 96 -23.26 26.77 -5.85
N LEU A 97 -22.80 25.59 -5.52
CA LEU A 97 -22.87 24.43 -6.39
C LEU A 97 -24.34 24.03 -6.68
N ARG A 98 -24.69 23.95 -7.96
CA ARG A 98 -25.99 23.50 -8.47
C ARG A 98 -25.90 22.17 -9.22
N GLY A 99 -24.72 21.48 -9.17
CA GLY A 99 -24.52 20.19 -9.82
C GLY A 99 -24.87 19.01 -8.90
N PHE A 100 -24.72 17.80 -9.42
CA PHE A 100 -24.92 16.55 -8.66
C PHE A 100 -23.97 16.45 -7.47
N GLY A 101 -22.70 16.87 -7.63
CA GLY A 101 -21.75 16.76 -6.53
C GLY A 101 -20.40 17.36 -6.82
N TYR A 102 -19.50 17.17 -5.86
CA TYR A 102 -18.12 17.65 -5.97
C TYR A 102 -17.14 16.64 -5.38
N VAL A 103 -15.89 16.77 -5.79
CA VAL A 103 -14.73 16.10 -5.20
C VAL A 103 -13.80 17.14 -4.60
N THR A 104 -13.30 16.87 -3.40
CA THR A 104 -12.36 17.75 -2.68
C THR A 104 -11.43 16.94 -1.78
N SER A 105 -10.44 17.59 -1.15
CA SER A 105 -9.51 16.90 -0.25
C SER A 105 -9.98 16.91 1.21
N TYR A 106 -9.44 15.96 2.02
CA TYR A 106 -9.64 15.97 3.48
C TYR A 106 -9.13 17.25 4.13
N GLN A 107 -8.08 17.86 3.58
CA GLN A 107 -7.58 19.16 4.05
C GLN A 107 -8.59 20.29 3.79
N SER A 108 -9.21 20.30 2.61
CA SER A 108 -10.26 21.28 2.31
C SER A 108 -11.48 21.11 3.23
N LEU A 109 -11.85 19.88 3.56
CA LEU A 109 -12.90 19.59 4.55
C LEU A 109 -12.58 20.21 5.91
N CYS A 110 -11.33 20.07 6.38
CA CYS A 110 -10.90 20.66 7.65
C CYS A 110 -10.82 22.18 7.62
N ALA A 111 -10.45 22.76 6.47
CA ALA A 111 -10.29 24.22 6.35
C ALA A 111 -11.62 25.00 6.40
N ASP A 112 -12.70 24.45 5.84
CA ASP A 112 -14.04 25.05 5.93
C ASP A 112 -15.15 24.00 6.09
N PRO A 113 -15.31 23.41 7.29
CA PRO A 113 -16.36 22.43 7.54
C PRO A 113 -17.78 22.99 7.30
N THR A 114 -17.95 24.29 7.44
CA THR A 114 -19.27 24.94 7.33
C THR A 114 -19.84 24.85 5.93
N ALA A 115 -19.00 25.03 4.89
CA ALA A 115 -19.42 24.90 3.51
C ALA A 115 -19.91 23.47 3.23
N HIS A 116 -19.20 22.47 3.73
CA HIS A 116 -19.54 21.06 3.54
C HIS A 116 -20.83 20.68 4.31
N ARG A 117 -20.99 21.11 5.58
CA ARG A 117 -22.22 20.89 6.35
C ARG A 117 -23.43 21.54 5.68
N ARG A 118 -23.27 22.74 5.12
CA ARG A 118 -24.34 23.43 4.38
C ARG A 118 -24.78 22.65 3.15
N PHE A 119 -23.83 22.11 2.39
CA PHE A 119 -24.13 21.23 1.24
C PHE A 119 -24.82 19.95 1.70
N ALA A 120 -24.28 19.27 2.70
CA ALA A 120 -24.83 18.02 3.24
C ALA A 120 -26.27 18.20 3.75
N ARG A 121 -26.53 19.26 4.53
CA ARG A 121 -27.88 19.59 5.03
C ARG A 121 -28.89 19.85 3.92
N ARG A 122 -28.47 20.45 2.80
CA ARG A 122 -29.34 20.69 1.63
C ARG A 122 -29.81 19.37 1.01
N HIS A 123 -29.00 18.33 1.07
CA HIS A 123 -29.26 17.02 0.49
C HIS A 123 -29.49 15.93 1.55
N ALA A 124 -29.92 16.32 2.76
CA ALA A 124 -30.13 15.39 3.85
C ALA A 124 -31.04 14.21 3.48
N GLY A 125 -30.62 13.00 3.84
CA GLY A 125 -31.33 11.75 3.50
C GLY A 125 -31.24 11.33 2.04
N ARG A 126 -30.49 12.07 1.20
CA ARG A 126 -30.27 11.75 -0.22
C ARG A 126 -28.82 12.03 -0.68
N LEU A 127 -27.91 12.22 0.28
CA LEU A 127 -26.50 12.47 0.05
C LEU A 127 -25.71 11.16 0.07
N ALA A 128 -24.85 10.96 -0.92
CA ALA A 128 -23.78 9.97 -0.82
C ALA A 128 -22.47 10.61 -0.37
N ILE A 129 -21.78 10.02 0.60
CA ILE A 129 -20.45 10.39 1.03
C ILE A 129 -19.48 9.31 0.57
N VAL A 130 -18.43 9.69 -0.16
CA VAL A 130 -17.38 8.78 -0.64
C VAL A 130 -16.05 9.17 0.01
N CYS A 131 -15.41 8.23 0.70
CA CYS A 131 -14.10 8.38 1.31
C CYS A 131 -13.08 7.53 0.54
N ASP A 132 -12.26 8.16 -0.30
CA ASP A 132 -11.19 7.48 -1.03
C ASP A 132 -9.90 7.45 -0.20
N GLU A 133 -9.17 6.32 -0.25
CA GLU A 133 -8.01 6.06 0.58
C GLU A 133 -8.31 6.32 2.07
N ALA A 134 -9.37 5.73 2.58
CA ALA A 134 -9.92 6.01 3.90
C ALA A 134 -8.97 5.66 5.06
N HIS A 135 -7.90 4.88 4.84
CA HIS A 135 -6.85 4.65 5.83
C HIS A 135 -6.15 5.95 6.27
N TYR A 136 -6.31 7.05 5.54
CA TYR A 136 -5.88 8.38 5.98
C TYR A 136 -6.78 8.99 7.06
N LEU A 137 -8.01 8.48 7.26
CA LEU A 137 -8.97 9.03 8.22
C LEU A 137 -8.79 8.40 9.60
N GLY A 138 -8.10 9.11 10.48
CA GLY A 138 -7.81 8.68 11.85
C GLY A 138 -6.33 8.72 12.23
N GLU A 139 -5.38 8.87 11.31
CA GLU A 139 -3.95 9.00 11.55
C GLU A 139 -3.46 10.46 11.46
N LYS A 140 -2.44 10.81 12.28
CA LYS A 140 -1.73 12.08 12.14
C LYS A 140 -0.73 12.01 11.00
N LEU A 141 -1.19 12.06 9.76
CA LEU A 141 -0.34 11.83 8.58
C LEU A 141 0.64 12.95 8.29
N TYR A 142 0.34 14.14 8.73
CA TYR A 142 1.13 15.34 8.41
C TYR A 142 1.59 16.10 9.63
N GLY A 143 1.61 15.46 10.81
CA GLY A 143 2.01 16.13 12.05
C GLY A 143 1.04 17.21 12.55
N SER A 144 -0.01 17.55 11.79
CA SER A 144 -0.94 18.63 12.07
C SER A 144 -2.21 18.21 12.82
N GLY A 145 -2.49 16.94 12.90
CA GLY A 145 -3.75 16.45 13.47
C GLY A 145 -4.97 16.57 12.55
N ASP A 146 -4.80 17.04 11.33
CA ASP A 146 -5.89 17.37 10.39
C ASP A 146 -6.73 16.15 10.00
N THR A 147 -6.13 14.97 9.87
CA THR A 147 -6.85 13.74 9.55
C THR A 147 -7.80 13.30 10.64
N THR A 148 -7.42 13.45 11.92
CA THR A 148 -8.33 13.20 13.05
C THR A 148 -9.49 14.20 13.05
N GLN A 149 -9.23 15.45 12.67
CA GLN A 149 -10.25 16.46 12.50
C GLN A 149 -11.19 16.12 11.34
N ALA A 150 -10.66 15.64 10.20
CA ALA A 150 -11.48 15.20 9.07
C ALA A 150 -12.41 14.05 9.46
N ALA A 151 -11.93 13.05 10.21
CA ALA A 151 -12.76 11.96 10.69
C ALA A 151 -13.90 12.43 11.59
N LYS A 152 -13.65 13.39 12.50
CA LYS A 152 -14.68 14.00 13.35
C LYS A 152 -15.73 14.72 12.51
N ILE A 153 -15.31 15.55 11.54
CA ILE A 153 -16.24 16.29 10.69
C ILE A 153 -17.05 15.33 9.83
N LEU A 154 -16.44 14.26 9.30
CA LEU A 154 -17.16 13.24 8.55
C LEU A 154 -18.20 12.51 9.39
N SER A 155 -17.91 12.21 10.66
CA SER A 155 -18.89 11.63 11.59
C SER A 155 -20.08 12.57 11.85
N GLU A 156 -19.86 13.89 11.84
CA GLU A 156 -20.95 14.87 11.93
C GLU A 156 -21.79 14.95 10.63
N LEU A 157 -21.18 14.66 9.47
CA LEU A 157 -21.89 14.62 8.20
C LEU A 157 -22.73 13.34 8.02
N ASP A 158 -22.50 12.31 8.85
CA ASP A 158 -23.20 11.04 8.80
C ASP A 158 -24.72 11.20 8.92
N GLU A 159 -25.19 12.11 9.76
CA GLU A 159 -26.62 12.37 9.94
C GLU A 159 -27.37 12.77 8.66
N PHE A 160 -26.64 13.30 7.65
CA PHE A 160 -27.20 13.73 6.36
C PHE A 160 -27.09 12.66 5.28
N ALA A 161 -26.27 11.62 5.51
CA ALA A 161 -25.93 10.64 4.50
C ALA A 161 -27.05 9.61 4.27
N ALA A 162 -27.47 9.43 3.03
CA ALA A 162 -28.29 8.31 2.60
C ALA A 162 -27.43 7.07 2.33
N PHE A 163 -26.14 7.27 1.99
CA PHE A 163 -25.23 6.19 1.67
C PHE A 163 -23.78 6.64 1.88
N LYS A 164 -22.95 5.71 2.34
CA LYS A 164 -21.51 5.92 2.48
C LYS A 164 -20.73 4.87 1.71
N LEU A 165 -19.69 5.30 1.00
CA LEU A 165 -18.73 4.42 0.32
C LEU A 165 -17.34 4.69 0.89
N VAL A 166 -16.76 3.68 1.53
CA VAL A 166 -15.41 3.74 2.09
C VAL A 166 -14.50 2.86 1.26
N MET A 167 -13.46 3.43 0.68
CA MET A 167 -12.51 2.70 -0.16
C MET A 167 -11.10 2.83 0.38
N THR A 168 -10.38 1.73 0.42
CA THR A 168 -8.95 1.71 0.76
C THR A 168 -8.22 0.61 -0.02
N GLY A 169 -6.96 0.86 -0.37
CA GLY A 169 -6.08 -0.18 -0.91
C GLY A 169 -5.31 -0.90 0.19
N THR A 170 -5.31 -0.35 1.38
CA THR A 170 -4.49 -0.80 2.51
C THR A 170 -5.35 -0.83 3.77
N PRO A 171 -5.88 -2.02 4.13
CA PRO A 171 -6.80 -2.17 5.25
C PRO A 171 -6.14 -2.05 6.63
N TYR A 172 -4.82 -1.88 6.67
CA TYR A 172 -4.05 -1.84 7.91
C TYR A 172 -3.64 -0.42 8.25
N ARG A 173 -3.75 -0.06 9.54
CA ARG A 173 -3.27 1.20 10.09
C ARG A 173 -2.19 0.94 11.11
N ALA A 174 -1.17 1.79 11.13
CA ALA A 174 -0.03 1.64 12.05
C ALA A 174 -0.33 2.11 13.48
N ASP A 175 -1.43 2.83 13.70
CA ASP A 175 -1.77 3.47 14.97
C ASP A 175 -2.94 2.81 15.72
N ASP A 176 -3.45 1.69 15.23
CA ASP A 176 -4.60 0.94 15.77
C ASP A 176 -5.91 1.76 15.89
N ASN A 177 -5.94 2.98 15.35
CA ASN A 177 -7.17 3.76 15.35
C ASN A 177 -8.13 3.25 14.26
N PRO A 178 -9.43 3.13 14.57
CA PRO A 178 -10.40 2.71 13.57
C PRO A 178 -10.54 3.75 12.45
N ILE A 179 -10.78 3.27 11.25
CA ILE A 179 -11.16 4.10 10.11
C ILE A 179 -12.62 4.51 10.28
N VAL A 180 -12.94 5.76 10.01
CA VAL A 180 -14.31 6.28 10.10
C VAL A 180 -15.27 5.50 9.18
N PHE A 181 -16.47 5.19 9.65
CA PHE A 181 -17.52 4.45 8.95
C PHE A 181 -17.22 2.97 8.64
N VAL A 182 -16.15 2.40 9.18
CA VAL A 182 -15.76 1.00 8.93
C VAL A 182 -16.09 0.13 10.12
N ASP A 183 -16.68 -1.03 9.85
CA ASP A 183 -16.91 -2.08 10.83
C ASP A 183 -15.73 -3.06 10.88
N TYR A 184 -15.52 -3.66 12.05
CA TYR A 184 -14.42 -4.59 12.30
C TYR A 184 -14.95 -5.91 12.84
N ASP A 185 -14.30 -7.02 12.48
CA ASP A 185 -14.59 -8.32 13.07
C ASP A 185 -13.99 -8.44 14.49
N GLN A 186 -14.27 -9.58 15.14
CA GLN A 186 -13.77 -9.85 16.49
C GLN A 186 -12.24 -9.91 16.57
N GLN A 187 -11.56 -10.09 15.45
CA GLN A 187 -10.08 -10.09 15.35
C GLN A 187 -9.53 -8.71 14.98
N GLY A 188 -10.37 -7.67 14.90
CA GLY A 188 -9.96 -6.32 14.53
C GLY A 188 -9.67 -6.13 13.04
N ARG A 189 -10.13 -7.03 12.18
CA ARG A 189 -10.00 -6.91 10.73
C ARG A 189 -11.20 -6.17 10.15
N ILE A 190 -10.95 -5.38 9.12
CA ILE A 190 -12.03 -4.67 8.40
C ILE A 190 -13.04 -5.67 7.85
N GLN A 191 -14.32 -5.47 8.17
CA GLN A 191 -15.42 -6.14 7.49
C GLN A 191 -15.70 -5.42 6.19
N SER A 192 -15.24 -6.01 5.08
CA SER A 192 -15.43 -5.44 3.75
C SER A 192 -16.58 -6.12 3.01
N ASP A 193 -17.42 -5.32 2.36
CA ASP A 193 -18.45 -5.83 1.45
C ASP A 193 -17.86 -6.33 0.14
N VAL A 194 -16.76 -5.67 -0.28
CA VAL A 194 -16.01 -6.03 -1.48
C VAL A 194 -14.53 -6.01 -1.16
N ALA A 195 -13.88 -7.15 -1.36
CA ALA A 195 -12.44 -7.28 -1.24
C ALA A 195 -11.84 -7.75 -2.55
N LEU A 196 -10.69 -7.20 -2.89
CA LEU A 196 -9.86 -7.62 -4.00
C LEU A 196 -8.42 -7.64 -3.54
N THR A 197 -7.74 -8.77 -3.69
CA THR A 197 -6.32 -8.89 -3.38
C THR A 197 -5.45 -8.50 -4.57
N TYR A 198 -4.16 -8.28 -4.34
CA TYR A 198 -3.19 -8.13 -5.43
C TYR A 198 -3.18 -9.39 -6.31
N GLY A 199 -3.22 -10.58 -5.70
CA GLY A 199 -3.26 -11.86 -6.42
C GLY A 199 -4.46 -11.98 -7.36
N ASP A 200 -5.66 -11.57 -6.90
CA ASP A 200 -6.85 -11.54 -7.75
C ASP A 200 -6.66 -10.61 -8.96
N GLY A 201 -6.00 -9.47 -8.74
CA GLY A 201 -5.67 -8.54 -9.82
C GLY A 201 -4.71 -9.11 -10.85
N VAL A 202 -3.74 -9.93 -10.43
CA VAL A 202 -2.81 -10.64 -11.31
C VAL A 202 -3.54 -11.71 -12.11
N VAL A 203 -4.32 -12.58 -11.45
CA VAL A 203 -5.11 -13.63 -12.11
C VAL A 203 -6.10 -13.06 -13.11
N GLN A 204 -6.84 -12.01 -12.74
CA GLN A 204 -7.77 -11.33 -13.64
C GLN A 204 -7.05 -10.48 -14.73
N GLY A 205 -5.73 -10.33 -14.65
CA GLY A 205 -4.88 -9.72 -15.64
C GLY A 205 -5.02 -8.21 -15.79
N PHE A 206 -5.29 -7.49 -14.71
CA PHE A 206 -5.25 -6.03 -14.68
C PHE A 206 -4.17 -5.45 -13.74
N LEU A 207 -3.47 -6.32 -13.01
CA LEU A 207 -2.23 -6.02 -12.32
C LEU A 207 -1.10 -6.89 -12.87
N ARG A 208 0.12 -6.31 -12.92
CA ARG A 208 1.32 -7.04 -13.33
C ARG A 208 1.84 -7.88 -12.18
N PRO A 209 2.33 -9.09 -12.45
CA PRO A 209 3.16 -9.82 -11.48
C PRO A 209 4.41 -9.01 -11.16
N PHE A 210 4.92 -9.18 -9.93
CA PHE A 210 6.16 -8.54 -9.47
C PHE A 210 7.35 -9.45 -9.68
N ASP A 211 8.46 -8.85 -10.14
CA ASP A 211 9.81 -9.35 -9.97
C ASP A 211 10.65 -8.30 -9.23
N ALA A 212 11.60 -8.74 -8.41
CA ALA A 212 12.36 -7.83 -7.56
C ALA A 212 13.85 -8.17 -7.58
N THR A 213 14.67 -7.14 -7.75
CA THR A 213 16.11 -7.19 -7.52
C THR A 213 16.41 -6.44 -6.23
N LEU A 214 16.78 -7.18 -5.19
CA LEU A 214 17.14 -6.63 -3.90
C LEU A 214 18.65 -6.73 -3.71
N PHE A 215 19.28 -5.60 -3.44
CA PHE A 215 20.72 -5.50 -3.27
C PHE A 215 21.12 -5.88 -1.84
N ASP A 216 22.00 -6.86 -1.73
CA ASP A 216 22.54 -7.38 -0.47
C ASP A 216 24.03 -7.08 -0.35
N GLY A 217 24.61 -7.30 0.83
CA GLY A 217 26.04 -7.16 1.10
C GLY A 217 26.35 -6.20 2.23
N LYS A 218 27.59 -5.72 2.26
CA LYS A 218 28.11 -4.82 3.29
C LYS A 218 28.51 -3.49 2.70
N LEU A 219 28.08 -2.43 3.39
CA LEU A 219 28.45 -1.06 3.06
C LEU A 219 29.49 -0.57 4.08
N PHE A 220 30.59 -0.03 3.60
CA PHE A 220 31.64 0.53 4.45
C PHE A 220 31.61 2.05 4.39
N GLN A 221 31.31 2.68 5.53
CA GLN A 221 31.29 4.14 5.65
C GLN A 221 32.44 4.61 6.55
N THR A 222 33.33 5.43 6.00
CA THR A 222 34.41 6.03 6.74
C THR A 222 34.01 7.42 7.21
N ARG A 223 34.12 7.68 8.49
CA ARG A 223 33.87 8.99 9.10
C ARG A 223 35.13 9.51 9.78
N THR A 224 35.50 10.72 9.43
CA THR A 224 36.56 11.43 10.14
C THR A 224 35.91 12.43 11.10
N ARG A 225 36.21 12.32 12.37
CA ARG A 225 35.75 13.26 13.41
C ARG A 225 36.95 13.87 14.08
N GLU A 226 36.88 15.18 14.29
CA GLU A 226 37.85 15.87 15.15
C GLU A 226 37.38 15.71 16.60
N ARG A 227 38.24 15.11 17.42
CA ARG A 227 38.03 14.96 18.86
C ARG A 227 39.36 15.31 19.55
N ASP A 228 39.28 16.26 20.47
CA ASP A 228 40.46 16.73 21.22
C ASP A 228 41.61 17.26 20.33
N GLY A 229 41.26 17.95 19.22
CA GLY A 229 42.25 18.48 18.27
C GLY A 229 42.92 17.39 17.42
N ARG A 230 42.43 16.16 17.44
CA ARG A 230 42.92 15.04 16.61
C ARG A 230 41.84 14.51 15.69
N LEU A 231 42.20 14.34 14.43
CA LEU A 231 41.34 13.66 13.46
C LEU A 231 41.37 12.17 13.74
N ARG A 232 40.20 11.60 14.05
CA ARG A 232 40.01 10.16 14.15
C ARG A 232 39.12 9.70 13.01
N THR A 233 39.59 8.71 12.29
CA THR A 233 38.88 8.06 11.22
C THR A 233 38.28 6.74 11.75
N GLU A 234 36.98 6.62 11.71
CA GLU A 234 36.27 5.40 12.09
C GLU A 234 35.55 4.85 10.85
N THR A 235 35.74 3.57 10.57
CA THR A 235 35.00 2.87 9.51
C THR A 235 33.88 2.10 10.15
N GLU A 236 32.66 2.39 9.73
CA GLU A 236 31.44 1.69 10.14
C GLU A 236 31.05 0.72 9.02
N GLU A 237 30.89 -0.54 9.37
CA GLU A 237 30.35 -1.58 8.49
C GLU A 237 28.85 -1.67 8.70
N ILE A 238 28.08 -1.63 7.61
CA ILE A 238 26.64 -1.74 7.61
C ILE A 238 26.25 -2.92 6.74
N GLU A 239 25.73 -3.97 7.35
CA GLU A 239 25.19 -5.11 6.63
C GLU A 239 23.78 -4.79 6.14
N LEU A 240 23.53 -4.81 4.82
CA LEU A 240 22.28 -4.37 4.22
C LEU A 240 21.08 -5.18 4.70
N ARG A 241 21.28 -6.47 4.92
CA ARG A 241 20.23 -7.40 5.39
C ARG A 241 19.64 -7.04 6.75
N TYR A 242 20.41 -6.35 7.60
CA TYR A 242 20.05 -6.03 9.00
C TYR A 242 19.99 -4.54 9.31
N THR A 243 19.81 -3.68 8.31
CA THR A 243 19.95 -2.21 8.45
C THR A 243 18.71 -1.45 8.88
N ASP A 244 17.71 -2.05 9.49
CA ASP A 244 16.42 -1.41 9.79
C ASP A 244 16.53 0.01 10.38
N GLN A 245 17.51 0.28 11.22
CA GLN A 245 17.73 1.59 11.83
C GLN A 245 18.53 2.58 10.97
N GLN A 246 19.20 2.13 9.92
CA GLN A 246 20.11 2.93 9.10
C GLN A 246 19.68 3.05 7.62
N LEU A 247 18.45 2.64 7.30
CA LEU A 247 17.96 2.55 5.93
C LEU A 247 18.11 3.84 5.12
N THR A 248 17.80 5.00 5.72
CA THR A 248 17.97 6.29 5.03
C THR A 248 19.44 6.56 4.73
N LYS A 249 20.34 6.19 5.65
CA LYS A 249 21.79 6.37 5.50
C LYS A 249 22.33 5.50 4.36
N VAL A 250 21.89 4.24 4.29
CA VAL A 250 22.23 3.32 3.19
C VAL A 250 21.62 3.82 1.88
N ALA A 251 20.34 4.18 1.88
CA ALA A 251 19.64 4.64 0.69
C ALA A 251 20.26 5.90 0.05
N THR A 252 20.94 6.73 0.84
CA THR A 252 21.63 7.94 0.37
C THR A 252 23.14 7.75 0.15
N ASP A 253 23.66 6.53 0.37
CA ASP A 253 25.06 6.24 0.10
C ASP A 253 25.30 5.99 -1.39
N PRO A 254 26.25 6.70 -2.03
CA PRO A 254 26.50 6.58 -3.46
C PRO A 254 26.85 5.16 -3.92
N GLN A 255 27.52 4.35 -3.08
CA GLN A 255 27.86 2.96 -3.44
C GLN A 255 26.62 2.12 -3.69
N PHE A 256 25.57 2.33 -2.89
CA PHE A 256 24.30 1.62 -3.05
C PHE A 256 23.41 2.24 -4.14
N TRP A 257 23.07 3.54 -4.02
CA TRP A 257 22.03 4.08 -4.86
C TRP A 257 22.43 4.22 -6.33
N GLN A 258 23.72 4.45 -6.63
CA GLN A 258 24.20 4.50 -8.00
C GLN A 258 24.06 3.13 -8.68
N LEU A 259 24.42 2.06 -7.97
CA LEU A 259 24.24 0.69 -8.46
C LEU A 259 22.75 0.40 -8.73
N ALA A 260 21.88 0.63 -7.75
CA ALA A 260 20.45 0.35 -7.85
C ALA A 260 19.77 1.20 -8.95
N ALA A 261 20.12 2.49 -9.06
CA ALA A 261 19.61 3.37 -10.10
C ALA A 261 20.05 2.94 -11.51
N ARG A 262 21.32 2.54 -11.67
CA ARG A 262 21.85 2.02 -12.94
C ARG A 262 21.11 0.77 -13.37
N HIS A 263 21.00 -0.25 -12.51
CA HIS A 263 20.27 -1.48 -12.85
C HIS A 263 18.80 -1.24 -13.17
N ALA A 264 18.15 -0.32 -12.45
CA ALA A 264 16.78 0.07 -12.77
C ALA A 264 16.68 0.73 -14.16
N PHE A 265 17.65 1.58 -14.53
CA PHE A 265 17.70 2.19 -15.85
C PHE A 265 18.01 1.17 -16.96
N GLU A 266 18.98 0.29 -16.75
CA GLU A 266 19.30 -0.82 -17.68
C GLU A 266 18.06 -1.68 -17.94
N LYS A 267 17.29 -2.02 -16.89
CA LYS A 267 16.02 -2.75 -17.04
C LYS A 267 14.99 -1.95 -17.84
N VAL A 268 14.91 -0.64 -17.68
CA VAL A 268 14.05 0.19 -18.53
C VAL A 268 14.50 0.11 -20.00
N LYS A 269 15.81 0.14 -20.28
CA LYS A 269 16.32 0.02 -21.65
C LYS A 269 15.99 -1.33 -22.26
N GLU A 270 16.18 -2.42 -21.53
CA GLU A 270 15.77 -3.77 -21.94
C GLU A 270 14.27 -3.84 -22.29
N LEU A 271 13.42 -3.28 -21.43
CA LEU A 271 11.98 -3.24 -21.67
C LEU A 271 11.60 -2.34 -22.86
N GLN A 272 12.38 -1.29 -23.15
CA GLN A 272 12.17 -0.42 -24.31
C GLN A 272 12.47 -1.09 -25.63
N GLU A 273 13.27 -2.16 -25.66
CA GLU A 273 13.45 -3.01 -26.84
C GLU A 273 12.14 -3.73 -27.20
N ILE A 274 11.34 -4.12 -26.18
CA ILE A 274 10.04 -4.74 -26.36
C ILE A 274 8.98 -3.69 -26.73
N TRP A 275 8.99 -2.56 -26.00
CA TRP A 275 8.08 -1.45 -26.25
C TRP A 275 8.69 -0.09 -25.83
N PRO A 276 8.95 0.82 -26.80
CA PRO A 276 9.74 2.05 -26.56
C PRO A 276 9.17 3.03 -25.53
N ARG A 277 7.92 2.83 -25.08
CA ARG A 277 7.27 3.71 -24.09
C ARG A 277 7.39 3.20 -22.65
N TYR A 278 7.95 2.02 -22.40
CA TYR A 278 8.23 1.59 -21.05
C TYR A 278 9.18 2.58 -20.36
N CYS A 279 8.93 2.84 -19.10
CA CYS A 279 9.71 3.77 -18.28
C CYS A 279 9.74 3.34 -16.83
N GLY A 280 10.56 4.04 -16.03
CA GLY A 280 10.72 3.76 -14.61
C GLY A 280 10.42 4.97 -13.72
N ILE A 281 10.28 4.68 -12.42
CA ILE A 281 10.16 5.69 -11.35
C ILE A 281 11.17 5.40 -10.26
N VAL A 282 11.80 6.45 -9.73
CA VAL A 282 12.75 6.38 -8.61
C VAL A 282 12.22 7.17 -7.42
N GLY A 283 12.04 6.52 -6.28
CA GLY A 283 11.63 7.13 -5.02
C GLY A 283 12.83 7.43 -4.13
N CYS A 284 13.27 8.68 -4.07
CA CYS A 284 14.45 9.12 -3.34
C CYS A 284 14.13 9.48 -1.87
N ALA A 285 15.18 9.52 -1.03
CA ALA A 285 15.06 9.81 0.40
C ALA A 285 14.73 11.29 0.68
N ASN A 286 15.33 12.21 -0.07
CA ASN A 286 15.14 13.65 0.05
C ASN A 286 15.43 14.35 -1.29
N GLN A 287 15.21 15.65 -1.33
CA GLN A 287 15.32 16.47 -2.56
C GLN A 287 16.74 16.58 -3.07
N THR A 288 17.75 16.68 -2.18
CA THR A 288 19.18 16.70 -2.55
C THR A 288 19.56 15.39 -3.21
N HIS A 289 19.24 14.27 -2.56
CA HIS A 289 19.46 12.93 -3.11
C HIS A 289 18.76 12.74 -4.47
N ALA A 290 17.54 13.25 -4.63
CA ALA A 290 16.84 13.17 -5.91
C ALA A 290 17.56 13.92 -7.04
N ARG A 291 18.20 15.06 -6.76
CA ARG A 291 19.01 15.79 -7.73
C ARG A 291 20.30 15.06 -8.08
N GLU A 292 20.93 14.42 -7.11
CA GLU A 292 22.12 13.59 -7.34
C GLU A 292 21.79 12.39 -8.22
N VAL A 293 20.70 11.67 -7.92
CA VAL A 293 20.19 10.55 -8.74
C VAL A 293 19.83 11.00 -10.15
N LEU A 294 19.17 12.16 -10.30
CA LEU A 294 18.85 12.74 -11.60
C LEU A 294 20.13 12.98 -12.42
N ALA A 295 21.10 13.68 -11.84
CA ALA A 295 22.36 14.01 -12.52
C ALA A 295 23.13 12.75 -12.93
N TYR A 296 23.18 11.75 -12.07
CA TYR A 296 23.82 10.47 -12.34
C TYR A 296 23.16 9.74 -13.51
N LEU A 297 21.83 9.60 -13.49
CA LEU A 297 21.08 8.94 -14.58
C LEU A 297 21.23 9.69 -15.90
N GLN A 298 21.22 11.02 -15.87
CA GLN A 298 21.48 11.85 -17.07
C GLN A 298 22.90 11.64 -17.60
N GLY A 299 23.88 11.48 -16.70
CA GLY A 299 25.26 11.13 -17.05
C GLY A 299 25.38 9.77 -17.73
N LEU A 300 24.49 8.83 -17.45
CA LEU A 300 24.36 7.55 -18.15
C LEU A 300 23.57 7.65 -19.47
N GLY A 301 23.13 8.85 -19.87
CA GLY A 301 22.35 9.08 -21.08
C GLY A 301 20.84 8.88 -20.93
N ALA A 302 20.30 8.76 -19.70
CA ALA A 302 18.88 8.63 -19.45
C ALA A 302 18.15 9.97 -19.63
N ARG A 303 17.00 9.95 -20.29
CA ARG A 303 16.07 11.09 -20.38
C ARG A 303 15.20 11.12 -19.13
N CYS A 304 15.58 11.93 -18.17
CA CYS A 304 14.93 11.95 -16.86
C CYS A 304 14.20 13.27 -16.60
N LEU A 305 13.12 13.20 -15.82
CA LEU A 305 12.44 14.37 -15.23
C LEU A 305 12.44 14.27 -13.71
N LEU A 306 12.49 15.44 -13.05
CA LEU A 306 12.46 15.59 -11.61
C LEU A 306 11.08 16.05 -11.14
N ALA A 307 10.56 15.43 -10.07
CA ALA A 307 9.34 15.86 -9.42
C ALA A 307 9.54 15.90 -7.89
N VAL A 308 9.94 17.07 -7.39
CA VAL A 308 10.16 17.35 -5.97
C VAL A 308 9.41 18.61 -5.56
N SER A 309 9.01 18.71 -4.29
CA SER A 309 8.08 19.74 -3.82
C SER A 309 8.64 21.18 -3.84
N ASP A 310 9.97 21.34 -3.84
CA ASP A 310 10.65 22.64 -3.94
C ASP A 310 10.98 23.07 -5.39
N ASP A 311 10.59 22.25 -6.38
CA ASP A 311 10.71 22.61 -7.81
C ASP A 311 9.37 23.16 -8.31
N SER A 312 9.36 24.42 -8.73
CA SER A 312 8.18 25.08 -9.32
C SER A 312 7.66 24.35 -10.58
N ASN A 313 8.52 23.63 -11.29
CA ASN A 313 8.19 22.87 -12.49
C ASN A 313 7.70 21.44 -12.18
N ALA A 314 7.71 20.98 -10.93
CA ALA A 314 7.41 19.60 -10.58
C ALA A 314 6.09 19.10 -11.15
N HIS A 315 5.00 19.88 -11.04
CA HIS A 315 3.70 19.53 -11.61
C HIS A 315 3.68 19.53 -13.14
N ALA A 316 4.44 20.42 -13.77
CA ALA A 316 4.62 20.43 -15.22
C ALA A 316 5.41 19.18 -15.65
N ASN A 317 6.47 18.84 -14.96
CA ASN A 317 7.30 17.65 -15.20
C ASN A 317 6.50 16.37 -15.08
N LEU A 318 5.63 16.24 -14.06
CA LEU A 318 4.71 15.10 -13.93
C LEU A 318 3.76 14.95 -15.13
N ARG A 319 3.25 16.07 -15.66
CA ARG A 319 2.40 16.06 -16.87
C ARG A 319 3.21 15.72 -18.11
N THR A 320 4.39 16.33 -18.25
CA THR A 320 5.30 16.11 -19.39
C THR A 320 5.77 14.66 -19.46
N PHE A 321 6.05 14.02 -18.30
CA PHE A 321 6.42 12.62 -18.27
C PHE A 321 5.33 11.71 -18.87
N LYS A 322 4.05 12.03 -18.65
CA LYS A 322 2.91 11.29 -19.23
C LYS A 322 2.80 11.42 -20.74
N SER A 323 3.38 12.43 -21.37
CA SER A 323 3.41 12.52 -22.83
C SER A 323 4.33 11.48 -23.48
N GLY A 324 5.21 10.87 -22.70
CA GLY A 324 6.18 9.85 -23.14
C GLY A 324 7.49 10.46 -23.62
N GLY A 325 8.42 9.59 -24.02
CA GLY A 325 9.74 10.00 -24.49
C GLY A 325 10.79 10.17 -23.39
N TYR A 326 10.46 9.82 -22.16
CA TYR A 326 11.36 9.83 -21.00
C TYR A 326 11.58 8.43 -20.45
N ASP A 327 12.77 8.19 -19.93
CA ASP A 327 13.16 6.88 -19.42
C ASP A 327 12.86 6.74 -17.93
N MET A 328 13.15 7.77 -17.11
CA MET A 328 13.00 7.72 -15.66
C MET A 328 12.36 8.99 -15.09
N LEU A 329 11.45 8.81 -14.12
CA LEU A 329 10.91 9.88 -13.27
C LEU A 329 11.56 9.80 -11.89
N VAL A 330 12.32 10.82 -11.51
CA VAL A 330 12.93 10.91 -10.18
C VAL A 330 12.07 11.76 -9.27
N THR A 331 11.70 11.24 -8.08
CA THR A 331 10.74 11.92 -7.22
C THR A 331 11.01 11.72 -5.72
N VAL A 332 10.50 12.68 -4.93
CA VAL A 332 10.36 12.55 -3.48
C VAL A 332 8.90 12.77 -3.12
N GLY A 333 8.16 11.70 -2.88
CA GLY A 333 6.77 11.73 -2.41
C GLY A 333 5.70 12.25 -3.39
N MET A 334 6.03 13.03 -4.41
CA MET A 334 5.02 13.68 -5.28
C MET A 334 4.28 12.70 -6.20
N ALA A 335 4.94 11.67 -6.68
CA ALA A 335 4.32 10.64 -7.54
C ALA A 335 3.87 9.40 -6.75
N HIS A 336 3.93 9.44 -5.41
CA HIS A 336 3.57 8.33 -4.54
C HIS A 336 2.06 8.09 -4.52
N VAL A 337 1.22 9.12 -4.41
CA VAL A 337 -0.25 8.99 -4.37
C VAL A 337 -0.87 9.71 -5.56
N GLY A 338 -1.79 9.03 -6.26
CA GLY A 338 -2.58 9.65 -7.33
C GLY A 338 -1.89 9.81 -8.69
N TYR A 339 -0.63 9.42 -8.83
CA TYR A 339 0.05 9.48 -10.13
C TYR A 339 -0.20 8.19 -10.92
N ASP A 340 -1.04 8.28 -11.95
CA ASP A 340 -1.36 7.16 -12.83
C ASP A 340 -0.71 7.33 -14.21
N TYR A 341 0.27 6.46 -14.51
CA TYR A 341 0.87 6.34 -15.82
C TYR A 341 1.28 4.89 -16.10
N LYS A 342 0.46 4.18 -16.83
CA LYS A 342 0.58 2.72 -17.07
C LYS A 342 1.89 2.26 -17.72
N PRO A 343 2.59 3.09 -18.54
CA PRO A 343 3.91 2.71 -19.08
C PRO A 343 5.02 2.50 -18.04
N ILE A 344 4.86 2.99 -16.81
CA ILE A 344 5.80 2.68 -15.74
C ILE A 344 5.81 1.16 -15.51
N ALA A 345 6.97 0.53 -15.66
CA ALA A 345 7.18 -0.90 -15.44
C ALA A 345 8.31 -1.19 -14.44
N VAL A 346 9.08 -0.18 -14.08
CA VAL A 346 10.21 -0.26 -13.15
C VAL A 346 10.02 0.72 -12.01
N ALA A 347 10.22 0.27 -10.76
CA ALA A 347 10.20 1.11 -9.57
C ALA A 347 11.45 0.87 -8.72
N ALA A 348 12.27 1.90 -8.51
CA ALA A 348 13.43 1.85 -7.64
C ALA A 348 13.15 2.58 -6.32
N VAL A 349 13.29 1.86 -5.19
CA VAL A 349 13.05 2.34 -3.83
C VAL A 349 14.40 2.74 -3.21
N LEU A 350 14.78 4.01 -3.39
CA LEU A 350 16.02 4.58 -2.89
C LEU A 350 15.76 5.51 -1.69
N ASN A 351 15.05 4.98 -0.69
CA ASN A 351 14.74 5.69 0.57
C ASN A 351 14.62 4.71 1.73
N GLY A 352 14.49 5.25 2.94
CA GLY A 352 14.35 4.45 4.17
C GLY A 352 12.92 4.15 4.60
N ILE A 353 11.90 4.45 3.78
CA ILE A 353 10.50 4.22 4.14
C ILE A 353 10.15 2.76 3.92
N ARG A 354 9.67 2.08 4.97
CA ARG A 354 9.36 0.63 4.96
C ARG A 354 7.94 0.31 5.43
N GLU A 355 7.11 1.31 5.58
CA GLU A 355 5.69 1.09 5.82
C GLU A 355 5.07 0.36 4.62
N PHE A 356 4.38 -0.74 4.89
CA PHE A 356 3.78 -1.58 3.85
C PHE A 356 2.90 -0.76 2.90
N ASN A 357 2.10 0.14 3.45
CA ASN A 357 1.21 1.00 2.67
C ASN A 357 1.98 1.90 1.71
N TRP A 358 3.12 2.45 2.16
CA TRP A 358 3.96 3.29 1.32
C TRP A 358 4.58 2.49 0.19
N LEU A 359 5.17 1.33 0.52
CA LEU A 359 5.77 0.44 -0.47
C LEU A 359 4.74 0.01 -1.51
N ASP A 360 3.55 -0.40 -1.07
CA ASP A 360 2.48 -0.84 -1.96
C ASP A 360 2.02 0.29 -2.90
N GLN A 361 1.75 1.46 -2.38
CA GLN A 361 1.33 2.59 -3.21
C GLN A 361 2.41 3.03 -4.21
N PHE A 362 3.69 2.98 -3.83
CA PHE A 362 4.79 3.37 -4.70
C PHE A 362 5.09 2.32 -5.76
N THR A 363 5.32 1.07 -5.37
CA THR A 363 5.72 0.00 -6.30
C THR A 363 4.58 -0.39 -7.25
N MET A 364 3.31 -0.31 -6.80
CA MET A 364 2.14 -0.54 -7.64
C MET A 364 1.96 0.50 -8.75
N ARG A 365 2.80 1.55 -8.83
CA ARG A 365 2.90 2.38 -10.04
C ARG A 365 3.42 1.56 -11.22
N ALA A 366 4.34 0.62 -10.96
CA ALA A 366 4.83 -0.32 -11.97
C ALA A 366 3.85 -1.50 -12.20
N GLY A 367 2.98 -1.80 -11.25
CA GLY A 367 2.08 -2.95 -11.28
C GLY A 367 0.85 -2.81 -12.20
N ARG A 368 0.74 -1.79 -13.03
CA ARG A 368 -0.46 -1.51 -13.85
C ARG A 368 -0.32 -2.07 -15.25
N VAL A 369 -1.30 -2.87 -15.68
CA VAL A 369 -1.30 -3.49 -17.00
C VAL A 369 -1.65 -2.50 -18.11
N LEU A 370 -0.93 -2.59 -19.22
CA LEU A 370 -1.23 -1.93 -20.49
C LEU A 370 -2.26 -2.77 -21.26
N PRO A 371 -3.47 -2.25 -21.52
CA PRO A 371 -4.55 -3.05 -22.10
C PRO A 371 -4.28 -3.54 -23.53
N ASN A 372 -3.36 -2.89 -24.25
CA ASN A 372 -3.05 -3.16 -25.66
C ASN A 372 -1.73 -3.93 -25.85
N ARG A 373 -1.21 -4.54 -24.77
CA ARG A 373 0.01 -5.36 -24.84
C ARG A 373 -0.26 -6.76 -24.31
N PRO A 374 0.44 -7.78 -24.82
CA PRO A 374 0.37 -9.14 -24.27
C PRO A 374 0.64 -9.13 -22.76
N LYS A 375 -0.13 -9.90 -21.99
CA LYS A 375 0.02 -9.94 -20.52
C LYS A 375 1.34 -10.58 -20.11
N GLU A 376 1.79 -11.54 -20.88
CA GLU A 376 3.01 -12.33 -20.72
C GLU A 376 4.28 -11.46 -20.77
N GLU A 377 4.22 -10.32 -21.47
CA GLU A 377 5.31 -9.36 -21.58
C GLU A 377 5.30 -8.32 -20.44
N GLN A 378 4.34 -8.39 -19.53
CA GLN A 378 4.09 -7.31 -18.57
C GLN A 378 4.44 -7.76 -17.15
N THR A 379 5.64 -7.47 -16.72
CA THR A 379 6.11 -7.64 -15.34
C THR A 379 6.43 -6.28 -14.74
N ALA A 380 6.17 -6.13 -13.44
CA ALA A 380 6.60 -4.99 -12.65
C ALA A 380 7.95 -5.31 -11.99
N TRP A 381 8.96 -4.50 -12.26
CA TRP A 381 10.33 -4.70 -11.76
C TRP A 381 10.61 -3.75 -10.61
N ILE A 382 10.98 -4.32 -9.44
CA ILE A 382 11.22 -3.58 -8.22
C ILE A 382 12.71 -3.68 -7.86
N PHE A 383 13.32 -2.53 -7.55
CA PHE A 383 14.72 -2.45 -7.13
C PHE A 383 14.81 -1.78 -5.75
N GLY A 384 15.60 -2.35 -4.84
CA GLY A 384 15.74 -1.79 -3.50
C GLY A 384 16.78 -2.51 -2.63
N ILE A 385 16.90 -2.11 -1.37
CA ILE A 385 17.77 -2.75 -0.39
C ILE A 385 17.19 -4.10 0.01
N ASN A 386 18.03 -5.12 0.20
CA ASN A 386 17.64 -6.42 0.72
C ASN A 386 17.46 -6.40 2.25
N ASP A 387 16.75 -5.40 2.77
CA ASP A 387 16.38 -5.34 4.16
C ASP A 387 15.16 -6.23 4.47
N ARG A 388 14.96 -6.52 5.74
CA ARG A 388 13.91 -7.43 6.21
C ARG A 388 12.50 -6.98 5.78
N ALA A 389 12.19 -5.70 5.90
CA ALA A 389 10.85 -5.20 5.59
C ALA A 389 10.58 -5.23 4.08
N MET A 390 11.58 -4.93 3.24
CA MET A 390 11.47 -5.04 1.79
C MET A 390 11.30 -6.50 1.35
N ARG A 391 12.10 -7.44 1.92
CA ARG A 391 11.92 -8.88 1.67
C ARG A 391 10.51 -9.32 2.02
N LYS A 392 10.04 -8.98 3.24
CA LYS A 392 8.69 -9.31 3.68
C LYS A 392 7.62 -8.78 2.74
N TYR A 393 7.74 -7.52 2.31
CA TYR A 393 6.82 -6.92 1.34
C TYR A 393 6.77 -7.72 0.03
N VAL A 394 7.93 -7.95 -0.58
CA VAL A 394 8.02 -8.68 -1.86
C VAL A 394 7.51 -10.12 -1.72
N THR A 395 7.89 -10.81 -0.64
CA THR A 395 7.42 -12.18 -0.36
C THR A 395 5.90 -12.23 -0.17
N THR A 396 5.32 -11.27 0.57
CA THR A 396 3.87 -11.19 0.74
C THR A 396 3.15 -11.06 -0.59
N LYS A 397 3.60 -10.17 -1.46
CA LYS A 397 3.01 -9.99 -2.80
C LYS A 397 3.13 -11.25 -3.67
N ARG A 398 4.25 -11.94 -3.58
CA ARG A 398 4.45 -13.22 -4.28
C ARG A 398 3.48 -14.30 -3.79
N VAL A 399 3.40 -14.49 -2.46
CA VAL A 399 2.52 -15.49 -1.86
C VAL A 399 1.06 -15.20 -2.21
N GLU A 400 0.61 -13.93 -2.16
CA GLU A 400 -0.72 -13.54 -2.59
C GLU A 400 -0.99 -13.94 -4.05
N ALA A 401 -0.06 -13.66 -4.97
CA ALA A 401 -0.21 -14.00 -6.37
C ALA A 401 -0.23 -15.53 -6.59
N GLN A 402 0.69 -16.27 -5.99
CA GLN A 402 0.76 -17.72 -6.09
C GLN A 402 -0.50 -18.42 -5.56
N ARG A 403 -0.99 -17.96 -4.40
CA ARG A 403 -2.21 -18.49 -3.80
C ARG A 403 -3.42 -18.25 -4.71
N ALA A 404 -3.55 -17.06 -5.28
CA ALA A 404 -4.65 -16.73 -6.18
C ALA A 404 -4.59 -17.55 -7.48
N ILE A 405 -3.40 -17.73 -8.06
CA ILE A 405 -3.19 -18.58 -9.24
C ILE A 405 -3.61 -20.02 -8.93
N LYS A 406 -3.14 -20.59 -7.82
CA LYS A 406 -3.49 -21.96 -7.42
C LYS A 406 -5.00 -22.14 -7.21
N LEU A 407 -5.66 -21.21 -6.52
CA LEU A 407 -7.11 -21.25 -6.32
C LEU A 407 -7.88 -21.17 -7.65
N PHE A 408 -7.39 -20.39 -8.61
CA PHE A 408 -7.97 -20.28 -9.93
C PHE A 408 -7.84 -21.58 -10.73
N GLU A 409 -6.68 -22.23 -10.67
CA GLU A 409 -6.41 -23.53 -11.30
C GLU A 409 -7.27 -24.64 -10.69
N ASP A 410 -7.33 -24.71 -9.35
CA ASP A 410 -8.15 -25.69 -8.60
C ASP A 410 -9.65 -25.54 -8.90
N ALA A 411 -10.12 -24.34 -9.23
CA ALA A 411 -11.48 -24.06 -9.64
C ALA A 411 -11.81 -24.43 -11.10
N GLY A 412 -10.88 -25.11 -11.80
CA GLY A 412 -11.06 -25.51 -13.20
C GLY A 412 -10.93 -24.35 -14.18
N GLY A 413 -10.32 -23.27 -13.80
CA GLY A 413 -9.99 -22.14 -14.64
C GLY A 413 -8.98 -22.54 -15.71
N ALA A 414 -9.42 -23.08 -16.82
CA ALA A 414 -8.63 -23.34 -18.02
C ALA A 414 -8.36 -22.02 -18.74
N GLY A 415 -7.51 -21.20 -18.19
CA GLY A 415 -7.10 -19.95 -18.84
C GLY A 415 -5.68 -19.66 -18.46
N ASN A 416 -4.78 -19.73 -19.41
CA ASN A 416 -3.46 -19.07 -19.48
C ASN A 416 -2.68 -18.83 -18.16
N SER A 417 -3.00 -19.55 -17.07
CA SER A 417 -2.19 -19.56 -15.86
C SER A 417 -0.78 -20.07 -16.13
N ALA A 418 -0.62 -20.96 -17.12
CA ALA A 418 0.69 -21.38 -17.60
C ALA A 418 1.51 -20.23 -18.22
N ASN A 419 0.86 -19.17 -18.70
CA ASN A 419 1.52 -17.97 -19.26
C ASN A 419 1.64 -16.83 -18.23
N LEU A 420 1.05 -16.96 -17.05
CA LEU A 420 1.35 -16.15 -15.86
C LEU A 420 2.60 -16.67 -15.13
N VAL A 421 3.22 -17.73 -15.68
CA VAL A 421 4.52 -18.23 -15.22
C VAL A 421 5.58 -17.18 -15.50
N TYR A 422 6.13 -16.66 -14.44
CA TYR A 422 7.36 -15.89 -14.42
C TYR A 422 8.41 -16.57 -15.29
N GLY A 423 8.74 -16.00 -16.43
CA GLY A 423 9.77 -16.36 -17.40
C GLY A 423 10.36 -17.77 -17.30
N GLY A 424 9.89 -18.68 -18.14
CA GLY A 424 10.50 -19.91 -18.61
C GLY A 424 11.24 -20.80 -17.60
N GLY A 425 10.61 -21.89 -17.16
CA GLY A 425 11.23 -23.04 -16.52
C GLY A 425 10.79 -23.30 -15.09
N ASP A 426 10.23 -24.48 -14.87
CA ASP A 426 9.92 -25.18 -13.61
C ASP A 426 9.59 -24.32 -12.36
N GLY A 427 8.42 -23.73 -12.34
CA GLY A 427 7.82 -23.05 -11.19
C GLY A 427 8.20 -21.57 -11.08
N PRO A 428 7.41 -20.78 -10.32
CA PRO A 428 7.63 -19.35 -10.19
C PRO A 428 8.96 -19.08 -9.49
N ARG A 429 9.98 -18.76 -10.25
CA ARG A 429 11.28 -18.34 -9.74
C ARG A 429 11.19 -16.86 -9.36
N LEU A 430 11.20 -16.56 -8.07
CA LEU A 430 11.74 -15.29 -7.60
C LEU A 430 13.25 -15.35 -7.88
N LEU A 431 13.67 -14.66 -8.89
CA LEU A 431 15.07 -14.33 -9.04
C LEU A 431 15.37 -13.22 -8.02
N TYR A 432 15.67 -13.60 -6.79
CA TYR A 432 16.51 -12.76 -5.95
C TYR A 432 17.88 -12.76 -6.60
N ARG A 433 18.12 -11.85 -7.51
CA ARG A 433 19.48 -11.49 -7.86
C ARG A 433 19.99 -10.64 -6.72
N GLY A 434 20.45 -11.27 -5.66
CA GLY A 434 21.29 -10.63 -4.68
C GLY A 434 22.62 -10.34 -5.38
N VAL A 435 22.81 -9.11 -5.84
CA VAL A 435 24.15 -8.66 -6.18
C VAL A 435 24.83 -8.41 -4.85
N SER A 436 25.79 -9.27 -4.47
CA SER A 436 26.59 -9.02 -3.29
C SER A 436 27.43 -7.78 -3.51
N LEU A 437 27.24 -6.76 -2.68
CA LEU A 437 28.11 -5.58 -2.67
C LEU A 437 29.55 -5.94 -2.23
N GLU A 438 29.76 -7.11 -1.64
CA GLU A 438 31.12 -7.60 -1.31
C GLU A 438 31.99 -7.80 -2.54
N GLY A 439 31.40 -8.20 -3.68
CA GLY A 439 32.11 -8.24 -4.96
C GLY A 439 32.47 -6.87 -5.53
N ILE A 440 31.84 -5.81 -5.02
CA ILE A 440 32.05 -4.41 -5.44
C ILE A 440 32.92 -3.64 -4.44
N ALA A 441 32.87 -3.99 -3.14
CA ALA A 441 33.73 -3.41 -2.12
C ALA A 441 35.23 -3.73 -2.31
N GLY A 442 35.56 -4.77 -3.09
CA GLY A 442 36.93 -5.08 -3.53
C GLY A 442 37.48 -4.14 -4.61
N ILE A 443 36.65 -3.24 -5.17
CA ILE A 443 37.11 -2.18 -6.06
C ILE A 443 37.59 -1.01 -5.17
N GLY A 444 38.82 -1.10 -4.69
CA GLY A 444 39.46 0.00 -4.04
C GLY A 444 39.38 1.25 -4.92
N PHE A 445 39.14 2.42 -4.33
CA PHE A 445 39.22 3.70 -4.99
C PHE A 445 40.65 3.91 -5.54
N GLY A 446 40.90 3.39 -6.72
CA GLY A 446 42.08 3.56 -7.52
C GLY A 446 41.65 3.57 -8.96
N HIS A 447 41.84 4.70 -9.60
CA HIS A 447 41.55 4.97 -10.99
C HIS A 447 41.51 3.78 -11.95
N ASN A 448 40.45 3.73 -12.77
CA ASN A 448 40.35 3.04 -14.05
C ASN A 448 40.53 1.51 -14.03
N GLY A 449 39.41 0.82 -14.05
CA GLY A 449 39.39 -0.59 -14.39
C GLY A 449 38.10 -1.25 -13.98
N TYR A 450 37.06 -1.16 -14.80
CA TYR A 450 35.95 -2.12 -14.75
C TYR A 450 36.51 -3.46 -15.18
N SER A 451 36.65 -4.40 -14.26
CA SER A 451 36.75 -5.80 -14.63
C SER A 451 35.35 -6.40 -14.56
N GLU A 452 34.81 -6.73 -15.71
CA GLU A 452 33.65 -7.60 -15.86
C GLU A 452 34.00 -9.00 -15.30
N SER A 453 33.54 -9.29 -14.11
CA SER A 453 33.25 -10.66 -13.68
C SER A 453 32.00 -10.66 -12.85
N LEU A 454 30.88 -10.58 -13.53
CA LEU A 454 29.58 -10.96 -12.99
C LEU A 454 29.56 -12.49 -12.98
N ASP A 455 30.10 -13.10 -11.92
CA ASP A 455 29.83 -14.50 -11.66
C ASP A 455 28.34 -14.64 -11.32
N GLU A 456 27.60 -15.26 -12.23
CA GLU A 456 26.22 -15.68 -12.04
C GLU A 456 26.18 -16.82 -10.98
N HIS A 457 26.22 -16.47 -9.71
CA HIS A 457 25.84 -17.39 -8.68
C HIS A 457 24.31 -17.40 -8.56
N HIS A 458 23.70 -18.36 -9.25
CA HIS A 458 22.35 -18.83 -8.96
C HIS A 458 22.35 -19.46 -7.56
N SER A 459 22.18 -18.68 -6.52
CA SER A 459 21.76 -19.23 -5.23
C SER A 459 20.26 -19.47 -5.30
N ALA A 460 19.88 -20.72 -5.53
CA ALA A 460 18.56 -21.20 -5.17
C ALA A 460 18.38 -20.95 -3.66
N VAL A 461 17.57 -19.97 -3.28
CA VAL A 461 17.17 -19.80 -1.90
C VAL A 461 16.22 -20.94 -1.61
N THR A 462 16.71 -21.98 -0.94
CA THR A 462 15.87 -22.91 -0.18
C THR A 462 14.98 -22.07 0.74
N PRO A 463 13.69 -22.42 0.91
CA PRO A 463 12.88 -21.80 1.94
C PRO A 463 13.59 -22.08 3.27
N VAL A 464 14.10 -21.05 3.92
CA VAL A 464 14.55 -21.14 5.30
C VAL A 464 13.28 -21.39 6.11
N GLU A 465 13.23 -22.54 6.76
CA GLU A 465 12.14 -22.89 7.64
C GLU A 465 12.01 -21.83 8.74
N ASP A 466 10.78 -21.44 9.04
CA ASP A 466 10.40 -20.27 9.85
C ASP A 466 10.86 -20.32 11.34
N GLU A 467 11.57 -21.33 11.76
CA GLU A 467 11.91 -21.56 13.19
C GLU A 467 13.14 -20.79 13.70
N GLU A 468 14.09 -20.38 12.86
CA GLU A 468 15.24 -19.58 13.30
C GLU A 468 15.01 -18.05 13.25
N GLU A 469 13.98 -17.58 12.56
CA GLU A 469 13.65 -16.14 12.51
C GLU A 469 12.87 -15.63 13.74
N ALA A 470 12.35 -16.49 14.59
CA ALA A 470 11.57 -16.08 15.77
C ALA A 470 12.42 -15.37 16.85
N GLU A 471 13.72 -15.58 16.89
CA GLU A 471 14.61 -15.00 17.92
C GLU A 471 15.14 -13.59 17.60
N LEU A 472 14.97 -13.05 16.41
CA LEU A 472 15.55 -11.77 15.98
C LEU A 472 14.53 -10.69 15.59
N LEU A 473 13.36 -10.68 16.24
CA LEU A 473 12.44 -9.56 16.08
C LEU A 473 13.06 -8.26 16.62
N THR A 474 13.20 -7.26 15.78
CA THR A 474 13.60 -5.91 16.23
C THR A 474 12.56 -5.36 17.21
N ASP A 475 12.94 -4.42 18.08
CA ASP A 475 12.01 -3.76 19.01
C ASP A 475 10.81 -3.12 18.28
N LYS A 476 11.01 -2.67 17.04
CA LYS A 476 9.95 -2.12 16.19
C LYS A 476 8.95 -3.21 15.77
N GLU A 477 9.42 -4.37 15.40
CA GLU A 477 8.56 -5.49 14.96
C GLU A 477 7.87 -6.16 16.14
N LYS A 478 8.55 -6.34 17.28
CA LYS A 478 7.92 -6.75 18.53
C LYS A 478 6.79 -5.80 18.91
N ARG A 479 7.04 -4.48 18.78
CA ARG A 479 6.03 -3.46 19.02
C ARG A 479 4.86 -3.55 18.06
N GLU A 480 5.12 -3.78 16.77
CA GLU A 480 4.06 -3.92 15.75
C GLU A 480 3.24 -5.20 15.97
N GLN A 481 3.88 -6.31 16.29
CA GLN A 481 3.22 -7.58 16.61
C GLN A 481 2.33 -7.45 17.86
N LEU A 482 2.85 -6.82 18.91
CA LEU A 482 2.09 -6.55 20.14
C LEU A 482 0.91 -5.60 19.88
N ARG A 483 1.07 -4.60 19.01
CA ARG A 483 -0.02 -3.72 18.60
C ARG A 483 -1.13 -4.49 17.88
N ARG A 484 -0.80 -5.37 16.96
CA ARG A 484 -1.78 -6.22 16.26
C ARG A 484 -2.53 -7.13 17.22
N ARG A 485 -1.82 -7.79 18.15
CA ARG A 485 -2.45 -8.62 19.20
C ARG A 485 -3.38 -7.79 20.07
N ARG A 486 -2.90 -6.63 20.53
CA ARG A 486 -3.71 -5.69 21.32
C ARG A 486 -4.95 -5.24 20.56
N GLN A 487 -4.85 -4.91 19.27
CA GLN A 487 -6.00 -4.48 18.46
C GLN A 487 -7.08 -5.58 18.37
N GLY A 488 -6.68 -6.83 18.17
CA GLY A 488 -7.61 -7.95 18.21
C GLY A 488 -8.35 -8.06 19.54
N LEU A 489 -7.63 -7.93 20.65
CA LEU A 489 -8.22 -7.97 22.00
C LEU A 489 -9.11 -6.75 22.30
N VAL A 490 -8.77 -5.56 21.80
CA VAL A 490 -9.62 -4.36 21.90
C VAL A 490 -10.95 -4.61 21.18
N SER A 491 -10.93 -5.21 20.01
CA SER A 491 -12.16 -5.54 19.27
C SER A 491 -13.01 -6.58 20.00
N GLN A 492 -12.39 -7.63 20.53
CA GLN A 492 -13.10 -8.64 21.33
C GLN A 492 -13.71 -8.03 22.59
N TYR A 493 -12.98 -7.17 23.29
CA TYR A 493 -13.46 -6.49 24.49
C TYR A 493 -14.57 -5.49 24.15
N ALA A 494 -14.48 -4.77 23.04
CA ALA A 494 -15.56 -3.93 22.53
C ALA A 494 -16.85 -4.74 22.26
N GLY A 495 -16.73 -5.89 21.61
CA GLY A 495 -17.83 -6.82 21.38
C GLY A 495 -18.46 -7.31 22.68
N LYS A 496 -17.64 -7.68 23.69
CA LYS A 496 -18.11 -8.13 25.01
C LYS A 496 -18.86 -7.02 25.76
N MET A 497 -18.35 -5.80 25.72
CA MET A 497 -18.89 -4.68 26.50
C MET A 497 -20.12 -4.01 25.86
N HIS A 498 -20.17 -3.96 24.53
CA HIS A 498 -21.17 -3.18 23.81
C HIS A 498 -22.09 -4.02 22.91
N GLY A 499 -21.87 -5.33 22.83
CA GLY A 499 -22.64 -6.24 21.97
C GLY A 499 -22.39 -6.07 20.46
N GLN A 500 -21.58 -5.11 20.07
CA GLN A 500 -21.22 -4.83 18.68
C GLN A 500 -19.78 -4.28 18.59
N VAL A 501 -19.15 -4.50 17.45
CA VAL A 501 -17.79 -4.02 17.16
C VAL A 501 -17.86 -3.04 16.00
N ASN A 502 -17.65 -1.77 16.28
CA ASN A 502 -17.60 -0.69 15.30
C ASN A 502 -16.58 0.36 15.71
N GLY A 503 -16.40 1.39 14.88
CA GLY A 503 -15.42 2.45 15.14
C GLY A 503 -15.64 3.18 16.48
N ASP A 504 -16.88 3.35 16.92
CA ASP A 504 -17.20 4.05 18.17
C ASP A 504 -16.87 3.19 19.40
N THR A 505 -17.25 1.92 19.38
CA THR A 505 -16.98 1.00 20.49
C THR A 505 -15.48 0.74 20.65
N ILE A 506 -14.74 0.61 19.56
CA ILE A 506 -13.26 0.53 19.59
C ILE A 506 -12.65 1.81 20.16
N ARG A 507 -13.15 2.99 19.80
CA ARG A 507 -12.68 4.28 20.38
C ARG A 507 -12.93 4.37 21.89
N GLN A 508 -14.07 3.90 22.36
CA GLN A 508 -14.40 3.88 23.79
C GLN A 508 -13.43 2.98 24.56
N VAL A 509 -13.13 1.78 24.05
CA VAL A 509 -12.14 0.88 24.67
C VAL A 509 -10.75 1.50 24.68
N ASN A 510 -10.32 2.12 23.57
CA ASN A 510 -9.02 2.79 23.52
C ASN A 510 -8.94 4.00 24.45
N ALA A 511 -10.03 4.74 24.65
CA ALA A 511 -10.11 5.81 25.65
C ALA A 511 -9.98 5.28 27.09
N THR A 512 -10.62 4.16 27.40
CA THR A 512 -10.48 3.47 28.70
C THR A 512 -9.03 3.02 28.94
N LEU A 513 -8.37 2.45 27.93
CA LEU A 513 -6.96 2.05 28.02
C LEU A 513 -6.04 3.27 28.18
N LEU A 514 -6.29 4.36 27.46
CA LEU A 514 -5.54 5.61 27.62
C LEU A 514 -5.70 6.19 29.03
N GLN A 515 -6.91 6.20 29.56
CA GLN A 515 -7.17 6.69 30.93
C GLN A 515 -6.46 5.81 31.97
N ARG A 516 -6.43 4.49 31.78
CA ARG A 516 -5.84 3.55 32.73
C ARG A 516 -4.32 3.51 32.68
N PHE A 517 -3.72 3.56 31.50
CA PHE A 517 -2.28 3.39 31.29
C PHE A 517 -1.53 4.69 30.99
N GLY A 518 -2.24 5.82 30.82
CA GLY A 518 -1.67 7.16 30.72
C GLY A 518 -0.98 7.49 29.39
N LYS A 519 -0.87 6.52 28.45
CA LYS A 519 -0.18 6.72 27.18
C LYS A 519 -1.00 6.22 25.99
N PRO A 520 -1.02 6.96 24.87
CA PRO A 520 -1.60 6.48 23.63
C PRO A 520 -0.76 5.35 23.03
N VAL A 521 -1.40 4.41 22.34
CA VAL A 521 -0.78 3.18 21.80
C VAL A 521 0.46 3.43 20.94
N ASN A 522 0.48 4.54 20.20
CA ASN A 522 1.60 4.92 19.34
C ASN A 522 2.87 5.35 20.10
N GLN A 523 2.75 5.66 21.41
CA GLN A 523 3.85 6.06 22.28
C GLN A 523 4.26 4.94 23.25
N CYS A 524 3.56 3.80 23.26
CA CYS A 524 3.86 2.70 24.15
C CYS A 524 5.13 1.94 23.73
N THR A 525 5.94 1.55 24.72
CA THR A 525 7.03 0.57 24.53
C THR A 525 6.47 -0.85 24.40
N PRO A 526 7.26 -1.86 23.96
CA PRO A 526 6.83 -3.26 23.96
C PRO A 526 6.30 -3.73 25.31
N GLU A 527 6.95 -3.37 26.41
CA GLU A 527 6.55 -3.75 27.78
C GLU A 527 5.22 -3.08 28.18
N GLU A 528 5.00 -1.84 27.75
CA GLU A 528 3.75 -1.12 28.02
C GLU A 528 2.59 -1.71 27.20
N LEU A 529 2.84 -2.12 25.97
CA LEU A 529 1.86 -2.85 25.14
C LEU A 529 1.52 -4.22 25.75
N THR A 530 2.52 -4.96 26.22
CA THR A 530 2.31 -6.26 26.88
C THR A 530 1.44 -6.10 28.13
N ARG A 531 1.63 -5.05 28.93
CA ARG A 531 0.78 -4.77 30.09
C ARG A 531 -0.68 -4.46 29.69
N GLN A 532 -0.90 -3.72 28.60
CA GLN A 532 -2.25 -3.47 28.08
C GLN A 532 -2.91 -4.75 27.57
N ILE A 533 -2.15 -5.61 26.88
CA ILE A 533 -2.58 -6.92 26.39
C ILE A 533 -3.00 -7.81 27.56
N GLY A 534 -2.16 -7.97 28.59
CA GLY A 534 -2.47 -8.77 29.77
C GLY A 534 -3.74 -8.32 30.47
N TRP A 535 -3.95 -7.01 30.60
CA TRP A 535 -5.19 -6.49 31.17
C TRP A 535 -6.41 -6.83 30.29
N LEU A 536 -6.31 -6.70 28.98
CA LEU A 536 -7.41 -7.05 28.06
C LEU A 536 -7.73 -8.56 28.13
N GLU A 537 -6.72 -9.40 28.19
CA GLU A 537 -6.86 -10.86 28.32
C GLU A 537 -7.56 -11.23 29.64
N GLU A 538 -7.18 -10.61 30.74
CA GLU A 538 -7.85 -10.75 32.04
C GLU A 538 -9.33 -10.34 31.95
N GLN A 539 -9.61 -9.19 31.33
CA GLN A 539 -10.99 -8.70 31.18
C GLN A 539 -11.85 -9.61 30.26
N LEU A 540 -11.22 -10.28 29.33
CA LEU A 540 -11.88 -11.23 28.43
C LEU A 540 -12.05 -12.61 29.06
N GLY A 541 -11.35 -12.91 30.16
CA GLY A 541 -11.32 -14.23 30.81
C GLY A 541 -10.49 -15.23 30.01
N LEU A 542 -9.50 -14.74 29.24
CA LEU A 542 -8.52 -15.57 28.53
C LEU A 542 -7.38 -15.85 29.52
N ASP A 543 -7.54 -16.88 30.35
CA ASP A 543 -6.45 -17.34 31.24
C ASP A 543 -5.23 -17.69 30.41
N GLN A 544 -4.05 -17.37 30.93
CA GLN A 544 -2.76 -17.66 30.32
C GLN A 544 -2.68 -19.16 29.99
N ALA A 545 -2.98 -19.50 28.75
CA ALA A 545 -2.55 -20.78 28.19
C ALA A 545 -1.03 -20.73 28.11
N ALA A 546 -0.37 -21.66 28.77
CA ALA A 546 1.07 -21.81 28.89
C ALA A 546 1.80 -21.63 27.56
N ASP A 547 2.96 -21.03 27.65
CA ASP A 547 3.99 -20.95 26.61
C ASP A 547 4.19 -22.34 25.94
N PRO A 548 4.16 -22.43 24.59
CA PRO A 548 4.24 -23.72 23.90
C PRO A 548 5.57 -24.44 24.00
N THR A 549 6.53 -23.95 24.80
CA THR A 549 7.88 -24.53 24.92
C THR A 549 8.05 -25.64 25.96
N ASP A 550 7.01 -25.98 26.73
CA ASP A 550 7.05 -27.09 27.70
C ASP A 550 6.01 -28.18 27.37
N GLN A 551 6.21 -28.93 26.31
CA GLN A 551 5.61 -30.25 26.16
C GLN A 551 6.66 -31.28 25.79
N GLU A 552 7.04 -32.05 26.80
CA GLU A 552 7.75 -33.33 26.66
C GLU A 552 6.99 -34.24 25.69
N LYS A 553 7.75 -34.93 24.84
CA LYS A 553 7.28 -35.95 23.91
C LYS A 553 6.65 -37.12 24.66
N PRO A 554 5.43 -37.55 24.35
CA PRO A 554 5.00 -38.92 24.67
C PRO A 554 5.41 -39.86 23.55
N GLN A 555 5.87 -41.00 23.98
CA GLN A 555 6.28 -42.17 23.21
C GLN A 555 5.14 -42.68 22.32
N GLN A 556 5.52 -43.16 21.13
CA GLN A 556 4.69 -43.88 20.19
C GLN A 556 4.18 -45.20 20.77
N GLU A 557 2.89 -45.45 20.66
CA GLU A 557 2.33 -46.80 20.51
C GLU A 557 1.48 -46.87 19.25
N GLU A 558 1.83 -47.83 18.42
CA GLU A 558 1.15 -48.19 17.16
C GLU A 558 -0.23 -48.77 17.43
N SER A 559 -1.24 -48.36 16.66
CA SER A 559 -2.27 -49.27 16.15
C SER A 559 -2.96 -48.65 14.94
N ALA A 560 -3.00 -49.44 13.87
CA ALA A 560 -3.57 -49.14 12.56
C ALA A 560 -5.10 -49.37 12.51
N PRO A 561 -5.75 -49.21 11.37
CA PRO A 561 -6.96 -48.37 11.24
C PRO A 561 -8.24 -49.18 11.01
N GLU A 562 -9.37 -48.57 11.25
CA GLU A 562 -10.67 -49.05 10.70
C GLU A 562 -11.33 -47.98 9.83
N TYR A 563 -11.60 -48.41 8.60
CA TYR A 563 -12.44 -47.73 7.61
C TYR A 563 -13.90 -47.77 8.03
N VAL A 564 -14.59 -46.65 8.00
CA VAL A 564 -16.05 -46.64 7.86
C VAL A 564 -16.47 -45.65 6.79
N GLN A 565 -17.07 -46.19 5.73
CA GLN A 565 -17.83 -45.52 4.68
C GLN A 565 -19.17 -45.03 5.22
N PHE A 566 -19.56 -43.81 4.88
CA PHE A 566 -20.97 -43.36 4.70
C PHE A 566 -20.91 -42.19 3.76
N GLY A 567 -21.54 -42.14 2.60
CA GLY A 567 -22.91 -42.52 2.27
C GLY A 567 -23.71 -41.23 2.07
N LEU A 568 -23.88 -40.90 0.79
CA LEU A 568 -24.72 -39.84 0.21
C LEU A 568 -26.07 -39.61 0.93
N PHE A 569 -26.40 -38.35 1.18
CA PHE A 569 -27.64 -37.72 0.71
C PHE A 569 -27.45 -36.22 0.62
#